data_0ea7ea36311992599620d2fcc45a3dd4
#
_entry.id   0ea7ea36311992599620d2fcc45a3dd4
#
_cell.length_a   1.000
_cell.length_b   1.000
_cell.length_c   1.000
_cell.angle_alpha   90.00
_cell.angle_beta   90.00
_cell.angle_gamma   90.00
#
_symmetry.space_group_name_H-M   'P 1'
#
loop_
_entity.id
_entity.type
_entity.pdbx_description
1 polymer ?
#
loop_
_entity_poly.entity_id
_entity_poly.type
_entity_poly.pdbx_seq_one_letter_code
_entity_poly.pdbx_strand_id
1 'polypeptide(L)'
;MRKKYETKGKTKMKTYDITLSNGKTYTVKPELQFYNVLDFLGRPMLGIAIELCLAESTEGFEAGELFAMLTVSFGEFISIKNAAYIDTNNCPFADQLLKYGIAKKTDFTKESGYCSYPLWDFNEDFLKEIGGEKYDAYSIMYDEYMKKPFSF
;
A
#
# COMPACT_ATOMS: atom_id res chain seq x y z
N MET A 1 -33.16 10.44 4.56
CA MET A 1 -32.60 9.94 4.69
C MET A 1 -32.37 9.42 4.28
N ARG A 2 -32.06 9.38 4.25
CA ARG A 2 -31.52 8.65 4.14
C ARG A 2 -30.98 8.56 3.97
N LYS A 3 -30.55 8.82 4.13
CA LYS A 3 -29.73 8.35 4.26
C LYS A 3 -29.21 8.25 4.63
N LYS A 4 -29.36 8.46 5.02
CA LYS A 4 -28.57 8.05 5.61
C LYS A 4 -28.20 7.20 5.66
N TYR A 5 -28.31 6.97 5.64
CA TYR A 5 -27.66 6.01 5.84
C TYR A 5 -26.92 5.59 5.20
N GLU A 6 -26.65 5.92 4.83
CA GLU A 6 -25.80 5.53 4.47
C GLU A 6 -24.95 5.39 4.53
N THR A 7 -24.77 5.57 4.85
CA THR A 7 -23.80 5.40 5.16
C THR A 7 -23.38 5.01 5.93
N LYS A 8 -23.67 5.04 6.41
CA LYS A 8 -23.19 4.59 7.25
C LYS A 8 -22.86 3.51 7.22
N GLY A 9 -23.25 3.10 7.67
CA GLY A 9 -22.74 1.82 7.70
C GLY A 9 -21.86 1.50 6.57
N LYS A 10 -22.19 1.92 5.56
CA LYS A 10 -21.33 1.78 4.45
C LYS A 10 -20.17 2.73 4.61
N THR A 11 -19.05 2.16 4.88
CA THR A 11 -17.87 2.94 5.07
C THR A 11 -17.43 3.59 3.76
N LYS A 12 -17.22 4.87 3.85
CA LYS A 12 -16.76 5.60 2.72
C LYS A 12 -15.25 5.52 2.64
N MET A 13 -14.72 5.08 1.51
CA MET A 13 -13.28 4.98 1.33
C MET A 13 -12.68 6.37 1.31
N LYS A 14 -11.56 6.53 2.00
CA LYS A 14 -10.83 7.78 2.02
C LYS A 14 -10.07 7.97 0.73
N THR A 15 -9.94 9.22 0.34
CA THR A 15 -9.16 9.58 -0.83
C THR A 15 -8.07 10.54 -0.40
N TYR A 16 -7.07 10.68 -1.24
CA TYR A 16 -5.89 11.48 -0.92
C TYR A 16 -5.49 12.30 -2.14
N ASP A 17 -5.13 13.56 -1.89
CA ASP A 17 -4.69 14.43 -2.97
C ASP A 17 -3.18 14.39 -3.08
N ILE A 18 -2.69 14.28 -4.30
CA ILE A 18 -1.26 14.39 -4.58
C ILE A 18 -1.06 15.42 -5.68
N THR A 19 0.00 16.21 -5.54
CA THR A 19 0.32 17.25 -6.51
C THR A 19 1.62 16.90 -7.18
N LEU A 20 1.59 16.85 -8.50
CA LEU A 20 2.78 16.53 -9.28
C LEU A 20 3.65 17.76 -9.47
N SER A 21 4.87 17.54 -9.96
CA SER A 21 5.83 18.63 -10.15
C SER A 21 5.34 19.67 -11.14
N ASN A 22 4.42 19.32 -12.03
CA ASN A 22 3.86 20.26 -12.99
C ASN A 22 2.70 21.08 -12.40
N GLY A 23 2.42 20.90 -11.10
CA GLY A 23 1.38 21.64 -10.40
C GLY A 23 0.00 21.04 -10.47
N LYS A 24 -0.18 19.96 -11.21
CA LYS A 24 -1.49 19.31 -11.28
C LYS A 24 -1.73 18.45 -10.05
N THR A 25 -2.97 18.48 -9.55
CA THR A 25 -3.37 17.71 -8.38
C THR A 25 -4.34 16.62 -8.81
N TYR A 26 -4.10 15.43 -8.30
CA TYR A 26 -4.96 14.27 -8.55
C TYR A 26 -5.44 13.70 -7.23
N THR A 27 -6.71 13.26 -7.22
CA THR A 27 -7.28 12.61 -6.06
C THR A 27 -7.23 11.11 -6.30
N VAL A 28 -6.57 10.39 -5.40
CA VAL A 28 -6.38 8.96 -5.57
C VAL A 28 -7.02 8.18 -4.44
N LYS A 29 -7.39 6.95 -4.74
CA LYS A 29 -7.95 6.01 -3.79
C LYS A 29 -7.02 4.79 -3.75
N PRO A 30 -6.37 4.52 -2.61
CA PRO A 30 -5.50 3.35 -2.50
C PRO A 30 -6.31 2.06 -2.46
N GLU A 31 -5.73 1.01 -3.04
CA GLU A 31 -6.31 -0.32 -2.99
C GLU A 31 -5.23 -1.31 -2.64
N LEU A 32 -5.57 -2.28 -1.79
CA LEU A 32 -4.62 -3.30 -1.34
C LEU A 32 -4.60 -4.47 -2.28
N GLN A 33 -3.40 -4.84 -2.71
CA GLN A 33 -3.15 -6.06 -3.45
C GLN A 33 -1.95 -6.74 -2.80
N PHE A 34 -1.50 -7.86 -3.37
CA PHE A 34 -0.38 -8.57 -2.80
C PHE A 34 0.59 -9.00 -3.87
N TYR A 35 1.87 -8.94 -3.52
CA TYR A 35 2.93 -9.56 -4.31
C TYR A 35 3.14 -10.99 -3.85
N ASN A 36 3.54 -11.84 -4.78
CA ASN A 36 4.01 -13.18 -4.42
C ASN A 36 5.50 -13.07 -4.17
N VAL A 37 5.90 -13.38 -2.94
CA VAL A 37 7.30 -13.27 -2.55
C VAL A 37 7.74 -14.58 -1.92
N LEU A 38 9.05 -14.72 -1.71
CA LEU A 38 9.61 -15.93 -1.11
C LEU A 38 10.38 -15.56 0.15
N ASP A 39 10.28 -16.41 1.17
CA ASP A 39 11.13 -16.24 2.34
C ASP A 39 12.52 -16.82 2.03
N PHE A 40 13.42 -16.76 3.00
CA PHE A 40 14.80 -17.18 2.75
C PHE A 40 14.94 -18.69 2.54
N LEU A 41 13.90 -19.45 2.84
CA LEU A 41 13.88 -20.89 2.56
C LEU A 41 13.14 -21.18 1.25
N GLY A 42 12.74 -20.15 0.51
CA GLY A 42 12.05 -20.32 -0.76
C GLY A 42 10.57 -20.63 -0.64
N ARG A 43 9.98 -20.39 0.54
CA ARG A 43 8.55 -20.68 0.74
C ARG A 43 7.71 -19.48 0.30
N PRO A 44 6.56 -19.74 -0.34
CA PRO A 44 5.71 -18.64 -0.82
C PRO A 44 5.09 -17.84 0.32
N MET A 45 5.15 -16.53 0.20
CA MET A 45 4.56 -15.60 1.14
C MET A 45 3.90 -14.48 0.37
N LEU A 46 3.13 -13.65 1.05
CA LEU A 46 2.52 -12.47 0.44
C LEU A 46 3.25 -11.21 0.91
N GLY A 47 3.40 -10.28 -0.02
CA GLY A 47 3.92 -8.95 0.29
C GLY A 47 2.87 -7.90 0.02
N ILE A 48 2.92 -6.81 0.75
CA ILE A 48 1.97 -5.71 0.60
C ILE A 48 2.21 -4.98 -0.72
N ALA A 49 1.14 -4.80 -1.49
CA ALA A 49 1.15 -4.02 -2.71
C ALA A 49 0.03 -2.98 -2.60
N ILE A 50 0.36 -1.72 -2.89
CA ILE A 50 -0.65 -0.66 -2.81
C ILE A 50 -0.74 0.04 -4.16
N GLU A 51 -1.91 -0.08 -4.77
CA GLU A 51 -2.24 0.61 -6.01
C GLU A 51 -2.89 1.93 -5.67
N LEU A 52 -2.54 2.95 -6.42
CA LEU A 52 -3.22 4.25 -6.31
C LEU A 52 -4.08 4.40 -7.56
N CYS A 53 -5.39 4.36 -7.37
CA CYS A 53 -6.32 4.47 -8.47
C CYS A 53 -6.96 5.85 -8.44
N LEU A 54 -7.32 6.39 -9.60
CA LEU A 54 -7.97 7.68 -9.63
C LEU A 54 -9.34 7.58 -8.98
N ALA A 55 -9.63 8.51 -8.08
CA ALA A 55 -10.92 8.56 -7.40
C ALA A 55 -11.95 9.27 -8.24
N GLU A 56 -11.52 10.13 -9.16
CA GLU A 56 -12.38 10.96 -9.97
C GLU A 56 -11.90 10.96 -11.40
N SER A 57 -12.84 11.06 -12.33
CA SER A 57 -12.47 11.21 -13.73
C SER A 57 -11.78 12.55 -13.92
N THR A 58 -10.76 12.55 -14.76
CA THR A 58 -10.05 13.77 -15.09
C THR A 58 -9.64 13.67 -16.55
N GLU A 59 -9.07 14.75 -17.06
CA GLU A 59 -8.74 14.84 -18.47
C GLU A 59 -7.89 13.63 -18.92
N GLY A 60 -8.43 12.83 -19.83
CA GLY A 60 -7.71 11.68 -20.36
C GLY A 60 -7.79 10.42 -19.53
N PHE A 61 -8.45 10.47 -18.35
CA PHE A 61 -8.51 9.33 -17.45
C PHE A 61 -9.88 9.21 -16.83
N GLU A 62 -10.28 7.98 -16.53
CA GLU A 62 -11.55 7.73 -15.86
C GLU A 62 -11.33 7.32 -14.42
N ALA A 63 -12.35 7.60 -13.59
CA ALA A 63 -12.31 7.14 -12.19
C ALA A 63 -12.10 5.64 -12.18
N GLY A 64 -11.26 5.18 -11.27
CA GLY A 64 -10.95 3.77 -11.12
C GLY A 64 -9.72 3.32 -11.86
N GLU A 65 -9.21 4.10 -12.81
CA GLU A 65 -8.01 3.72 -13.52
C GLU A 65 -6.80 3.78 -12.60
N LEU A 66 -5.86 2.86 -12.85
CA LEU A 66 -4.62 2.86 -12.10
C LEU A 66 -3.82 4.12 -12.42
N PHE A 67 -3.53 4.88 -11.38
CA PHE A 67 -2.70 6.07 -11.51
C PHE A 67 -1.22 5.73 -11.33
N ALA A 68 -0.91 4.94 -10.28
CA ALA A 68 0.48 4.56 -10.00
C ALA A 68 0.49 3.40 -9.02
N MET A 69 1.57 2.60 -9.07
CA MET A 69 1.86 1.63 -8.02
C MET A 69 2.75 2.34 -7.00
N LEU A 70 2.26 2.46 -5.77
CA LEU A 70 3.03 3.13 -4.72
C LEU A 70 4.21 2.28 -4.25
N THR A 71 4.03 0.96 -4.25
CA THR A 71 5.01 0.03 -3.69
C THR A 71 5.81 -0.65 -4.79
N VAL A 72 6.91 -1.28 -4.38
CA VAL A 72 7.71 -2.09 -5.29
C VAL A 72 8.15 -3.34 -4.54
N SER A 73 8.26 -4.47 -5.25
CA SER A 73 8.66 -5.72 -4.65
C SER A 73 9.99 -6.17 -5.26
N PHE A 74 10.83 -6.73 -4.41
CA PHE A 74 12.08 -7.35 -4.82
C PHE A 74 12.00 -8.88 -4.70
N GLY A 75 10.78 -9.41 -4.54
CA GLY A 75 10.56 -10.83 -4.46
C GLY A 75 10.89 -11.44 -3.11
N GLU A 76 11.24 -10.63 -2.13
CA GLU A 76 11.68 -11.07 -0.82
C GLU A 76 10.62 -10.82 0.23
N PHE A 77 10.44 -11.80 1.12
CA PHE A 77 9.58 -11.63 2.27
C PHE A 77 10.19 -10.57 3.20
N ILE A 78 9.34 -9.68 3.70
CA ILE A 78 9.76 -8.62 4.62
C ILE A 78 9.32 -9.01 6.02
N SER A 79 10.26 -9.10 6.95
CA SER A 79 9.99 -9.60 8.31
C SER A 79 9.49 -8.52 9.26
N ILE A 80 9.01 -7.42 8.71
CA ILE A 80 8.31 -6.38 9.46
C ILE A 80 6.88 -6.37 8.92
N LYS A 81 5.92 -6.69 9.78
CA LYS A 81 4.54 -6.78 9.38
C LYS A 81 4.04 -5.43 8.88
N ASN A 82 3.22 -5.44 7.84
CA ASN A 82 2.61 -4.24 7.27
C ASN A 82 3.61 -3.32 6.56
N ALA A 83 4.80 -3.80 6.25
CA ALA A 83 5.83 -2.96 5.64
C ALA A 83 5.98 -3.27 4.16
N ALA A 84 6.35 -2.25 3.40
CA ALA A 84 6.63 -2.41 1.98
C ALA A 84 7.60 -1.32 1.54
N TYR A 85 8.38 -1.64 0.51
CA TYR A 85 9.27 -0.65 -0.09
C TYR A 85 8.46 0.25 -1.00
N ILE A 86 8.82 1.53 -1.00
CA ILE A 86 8.09 2.56 -1.75
C ILE A 86 8.86 2.91 -3.01
N ASP A 87 8.14 2.93 -4.12
CA ASP A 87 8.74 3.22 -5.42
C ASP A 87 8.87 4.73 -5.63
N THR A 88 9.79 5.33 -4.89
CA THR A 88 9.98 6.77 -4.96
C THR A 88 10.53 7.22 -6.31
N ASN A 89 11.06 6.28 -7.08
CA ASN A 89 11.54 6.59 -8.42
C ASN A 89 10.38 6.93 -9.36
N ASN A 90 9.33 6.11 -9.34
CA ASN A 90 8.14 6.35 -10.15
C ASN A 90 7.09 7.18 -9.42
N CYS A 91 7.21 7.29 -8.11
CA CYS A 91 6.27 8.05 -7.29
C CYS A 91 7.02 9.10 -6.48
N PRO A 92 7.59 10.12 -7.14
CA PRO A 92 8.33 11.15 -6.40
C PRO A 92 7.44 11.95 -5.45
N PHE A 93 6.12 11.86 -5.61
CA PHE A 93 5.15 12.52 -4.74
C PHE A 93 4.86 11.72 -3.46
N ALA A 94 5.49 10.53 -3.29
CA ALA A 94 5.07 9.60 -2.25
C ALA A 94 5.05 10.22 -0.85
N ASP A 95 6.02 11.07 -0.53
CA ASP A 95 6.08 11.67 0.80
C ASP A 95 4.85 12.50 1.14
N GLN A 96 4.13 12.98 0.12
CA GLN A 96 2.90 13.74 0.39
C GLN A 96 1.86 12.87 1.09
N LEU A 97 1.91 11.57 0.89
CA LEU A 97 0.95 10.66 1.51
C LEU A 97 1.22 10.46 2.99
N LEU A 98 2.43 10.68 3.43
CA LEU A 98 2.77 10.54 4.86
C LEU A 98 2.02 11.55 5.72
N LYS A 99 1.64 12.70 5.17
CA LYS A 99 0.90 13.70 5.92
C LYS A 99 -0.45 13.18 6.40
N TYR A 100 -0.98 12.20 5.71
CA TYR A 100 -2.29 11.66 6.05
C TYR A 100 -2.21 10.55 7.10
N GLY A 101 -1.00 10.23 7.57
CA GLY A 101 -0.85 9.23 8.63
C GLY A 101 -1.02 7.80 8.18
N ILE A 102 -0.88 7.53 6.88
CA ILE A 102 -1.09 6.17 6.38
C ILE A 102 0.08 5.25 6.72
N ALA A 103 1.26 5.81 6.98
CA ALA A 103 2.46 5.02 7.22
C ALA A 103 3.51 5.86 7.90
N LYS A 104 4.53 5.18 8.42
CA LYS A 104 5.73 5.80 8.99
C LYS A 104 6.92 5.32 8.19
N LYS A 105 7.88 6.21 7.97
CA LYS A 105 9.15 5.80 7.40
C LYS A 105 9.93 5.00 8.44
N THR A 106 10.62 3.97 7.99
CA THR A 106 11.60 3.28 8.84
C THR A 106 12.99 3.74 8.42
N ASP A 107 14.00 3.23 9.13
CA ASP A 107 15.38 3.53 8.79
C ASP A 107 15.93 2.60 7.71
N PHE A 108 15.11 1.66 7.23
CA PHE A 108 15.56 0.67 6.26
C PHE A 108 15.32 1.15 4.84
N THR A 109 16.27 0.82 3.97
CA THR A 109 16.15 1.09 2.53
C THR A 109 16.64 -0.13 1.77
N LYS A 110 16.26 -0.19 0.51
CA LYS A 110 16.77 -1.21 -0.41
C LYS A 110 17.39 -0.49 -1.59
N GLU A 111 18.64 -0.84 -1.88
CA GLU A 111 19.34 -0.28 -3.03
C GLU A 111 19.15 -1.20 -4.22
N SER A 112 18.80 -0.62 -5.37
CA SER A 112 18.66 -1.39 -6.61
C SER A 112 19.04 -0.48 -7.76
N GLY A 113 20.09 -0.85 -8.46
CA GLY A 113 20.64 0.00 -9.49
C GLY A 113 21.12 1.31 -8.89
N TYR A 114 20.64 2.42 -9.41
CA TYR A 114 21.00 3.73 -8.88
C TYR A 114 19.93 4.30 -7.96
N CYS A 115 18.92 3.49 -7.62
CA CYS A 115 17.79 3.95 -6.81
C CYS A 115 17.87 3.37 -5.41
N SER A 116 17.38 4.15 -4.45
CA SER A 116 17.26 3.73 -3.07
C SER A 116 15.78 3.80 -2.70
N TYR A 117 15.23 2.68 -2.24
CA TYR A 117 13.80 2.56 -1.96
C TYR A 117 13.59 2.48 -0.47
N PRO A 118 12.87 3.46 0.13
CA PRO A 118 12.63 3.41 1.58
C PRO A 118 11.58 2.37 1.92
N LEU A 119 11.72 1.80 3.11
CA LEU A 119 10.75 0.86 3.65
C LEU A 119 9.80 1.64 4.56
N TRP A 120 8.50 1.57 4.27
CA TRP A 120 7.47 2.20 5.11
C TRP A 120 6.72 1.13 5.90
N ASP A 121 6.38 1.48 7.13
CA ASP A 121 5.55 0.66 8.00
C ASP A 121 4.15 1.25 7.95
N PHE A 122 3.24 0.55 7.26
CA PHE A 122 1.89 1.06 7.06
C PHE A 122 1.04 0.87 8.30
N ASN A 123 0.18 1.84 8.53
CA ASN A 123 -0.77 1.82 9.63
C ASN A 123 -1.77 0.68 9.43
N GLU A 124 -1.99 -0.12 10.47
CA GLU A 124 -2.89 -1.26 10.36
C GLU A 124 -4.30 -0.83 10.00
N ASP A 125 -4.79 0.25 10.61
CA ASP A 125 -6.13 0.72 10.33
C ASP A 125 -6.28 1.13 8.86
N PHE A 126 -5.24 1.74 8.30
CA PHE A 126 -5.24 2.10 6.90
C PHE A 126 -5.33 0.85 6.01
N LEU A 127 -4.50 -0.15 6.29
CA LEU A 127 -4.50 -1.38 5.50
C LEU A 127 -5.82 -2.12 5.61
N LYS A 128 -6.40 -2.12 6.81
CA LYS A 128 -7.69 -2.76 7.02
C LYS A 128 -8.79 -2.03 6.25
N GLU A 129 -8.72 -0.71 6.24
CA GLU A 129 -9.72 0.08 5.54
C GLU A 129 -9.69 -0.20 4.04
N ILE A 130 -8.50 -0.26 3.44
CA ILE A 130 -8.39 -0.43 1.99
C ILE A 130 -8.43 -1.88 1.57
N GLY A 131 -8.22 -2.83 2.49
CA GLY A 131 -8.12 -4.25 2.15
C GLY A 131 -9.24 -5.10 2.68
N GLY A 132 -9.89 -4.67 3.78
CA GLY A 132 -10.95 -5.45 4.37
C GLY A 132 -10.52 -6.87 4.70
N GLU A 133 -11.30 -7.83 4.23
CA GLU A 133 -11.02 -9.24 4.51
C GLU A 133 -9.70 -9.71 3.91
N LYS A 134 -9.26 -9.08 2.82
CA LYS A 134 -7.96 -9.44 2.24
C LYS A 134 -6.84 -9.12 3.22
N TYR A 135 -6.96 -7.99 3.90
CA TYR A 135 -5.96 -7.64 4.91
C TYR A 135 -6.01 -8.62 6.09
N ASP A 136 -7.22 -8.98 6.53
CA ASP A 136 -7.36 -9.92 7.64
C ASP A 136 -6.67 -11.23 7.34
N ALA A 137 -6.85 -11.74 6.11
CA ALA A 137 -6.22 -13.01 5.71
C ALA A 137 -4.70 -12.89 5.72
N TYR A 138 -4.18 -11.78 5.19
CA TYR A 138 -2.75 -11.52 5.22
C TYR A 138 -2.22 -11.47 6.66
N SER A 139 -2.93 -10.75 7.51
CA SER A 139 -2.51 -10.55 8.90
C SER A 139 -2.43 -11.87 9.66
N ILE A 140 -3.45 -12.71 9.49
CA ILE A 140 -3.48 -14.02 10.15
C ILE A 140 -2.34 -14.89 9.64
N MET A 141 -2.15 -14.92 8.33
CA MET A 141 -1.09 -15.73 7.75
C MET A 141 0.28 -15.27 8.22
N TYR A 142 0.47 -13.94 8.26
CA TYR A 142 1.74 -13.38 8.72
C TYR A 142 2.03 -13.76 10.16
N ASP A 143 1.03 -13.60 11.04
CA ASP A 143 1.22 -13.90 12.46
C ASP A 143 1.48 -15.39 12.69
N GLU A 144 0.79 -16.26 11.96
CA GLU A 144 1.04 -17.68 12.09
C GLU A 144 2.44 -18.05 11.64
N TYR A 145 2.88 -17.46 10.53
CA TYR A 145 4.23 -17.71 10.04
C TYR A 145 5.27 -17.27 11.06
N MET A 146 5.09 -16.10 11.66
CA MET A 146 6.10 -15.56 12.58
C MET A 146 6.16 -16.31 13.91
N LYS A 147 5.12 -17.07 14.24
CA LYS A 147 5.16 -17.92 15.43
C LYS A 147 6.14 -19.07 15.25
N LYS A 148 6.26 -19.59 14.03
CA LYS A 148 7.12 -20.75 13.75
C LYS A 148 7.83 -20.57 12.41
N PRO A 149 8.66 -19.50 12.29
CA PRO A 149 9.24 -19.19 10.98
C PRO A 149 10.22 -20.26 10.48
N PHE A 150 10.77 -21.06 11.37
CA PHE A 150 11.73 -22.11 10.98
C PHE A 150 11.16 -23.50 11.11
N SER A 151 9.83 -23.62 11.19
CA SER A 151 9.19 -24.91 11.30
C SER A 151 9.07 -25.56 9.92
N PHE A 152 9.32 -26.87 9.88
CA PHE A 152 9.28 -27.63 8.62
C PHE A 152 8.23 -28.68 8.62
#